data_688807ee4b9675f4046fcba7248fcf40
#
_entry.id   688807ee4b9675f4046fcba7248fcf40
#
_cell.length_a   1.000
_cell.length_b   1.000
_cell.length_c   1.000
_cell.angle_alpha   90.00
_cell.angle_beta   90.00
_cell.angle_gamma   90.00
#
_symmetry.space_group_name_H-M   'P 1'
#
loop_
_entity.id
_entity.type
_entity.pdbx_description
1 polymer ?
#
loop_
_entity_poly.entity_id
_entity_poly.type
_entity_poly.pdbx_seq_one_letter_code
_entity_poly.pdbx_strand_id
1 'polypeptide(L)'
;MYANFVFAAGNKILGFQDRKNGPDGEVDDITASRTNRVRDVRYRWRQYGDITDIPVFQNSLSNYTYYLLDKDLEKGDYLKCNELALTWHAPRKMLQKISLSTLKVTLVAGNLFTITPYNGTDPETQTPFGYPNTRNYTLTLNIGL
;
A
#
# COMPACT_ATOMS: atom_id res chain seq x y z
N MET A 1 -27.78 -3.69 2.39
CA MET A 1 -26.40 -3.86 1.93
C MET A 1 -25.90 -2.51 1.44
N TYR A 2 -24.70 -2.11 1.84
CA TYR A 2 -24.02 -0.89 1.42
C TYR A 2 -22.58 -1.23 1.06
N ALA A 3 -22.05 -0.63 0.01
CA ALA A 3 -20.66 -0.75 -0.39
C ALA A 3 -20.11 0.61 -0.81
N ASN A 4 -18.94 0.96 -0.31
CA ASN A 4 -18.21 2.16 -0.65
C ASN A 4 -16.90 1.82 -1.34
N PHE A 5 -16.74 2.29 -2.56
CA PHE A 5 -15.52 2.16 -3.34
C PHE A 5 -14.91 3.54 -3.56
N VAL A 6 -13.59 3.61 -3.42
CA VAL A 6 -12.80 4.80 -3.73
C VAL A 6 -11.84 4.43 -4.84
N PHE A 7 -11.68 5.33 -5.80
CA PHE A 7 -10.73 5.11 -6.89
C PHE A 7 -9.99 6.41 -7.21
N ALA A 8 -8.77 6.25 -7.72
CA ALA A 8 -8.00 7.31 -8.37
C ALA A 8 -7.41 6.77 -9.67
N ALA A 9 -7.33 7.62 -10.67
CA ALA A 9 -6.78 7.27 -11.97
C ALA A 9 -5.98 8.45 -12.55
N GLY A 10 -4.89 8.14 -13.26
CA GLY A 10 -4.04 9.12 -13.91
C GLY A 10 -3.00 9.79 -13.01
N ASN A 11 -2.93 9.41 -11.73
CA ASN A 11 -1.90 9.89 -10.83
C ASN A 11 -0.61 9.07 -10.95
N LYS A 12 0.50 9.72 -10.65
CA LYS A 12 1.81 9.08 -10.56
C LYS A 12 2.37 9.24 -9.16
N ILE A 13 3.00 8.19 -8.68
CA ILE A 13 3.61 8.13 -7.36
C ILE A 13 5.09 7.86 -7.54
N LEU A 14 5.91 8.53 -6.76
CA LEU A 14 7.33 8.24 -6.74
C LEU A 14 7.57 6.89 -6.05
N GLY A 15 8.01 5.91 -6.85
CA GLY A 15 8.24 4.53 -6.43
C GLY A 15 9.55 4.39 -5.67
N PHE A 16 9.52 4.66 -4.37
CA PHE A 16 10.72 4.51 -3.54
C PHE A 16 11.13 3.04 -3.29
N GLN A 17 10.23 2.10 -3.54
CA GLN A 17 10.52 0.68 -3.27
C GLN A 17 11.37 0.06 -4.37
N ASP A 18 11.25 0.52 -5.59
CA ASP A 18 12.14 0.11 -6.67
C ASP A 18 13.51 0.77 -6.61
N ARG A 19 13.68 1.74 -5.74
CA ARG A 19 15.01 2.17 -5.32
C ARG A 19 15.66 1.08 -4.49
N LYS A 20 15.84 -0.05 -5.15
CA LYS A 20 16.43 -1.29 -4.64
C LYS A 20 17.80 -1.08 -3.99
N ASN A 21 18.24 0.15 -4.01
CA ASN A 21 19.57 0.55 -3.60
C ASN A 21 19.56 1.80 -2.73
N GLY A 22 18.39 2.15 -2.18
CA GLY A 22 18.22 3.49 -1.67
C GLY A 22 18.16 4.49 -2.84
N PRO A 23 18.13 5.79 -2.61
CA PRO A 23 18.19 6.76 -3.68
C PRO A 23 19.42 6.48 -4.51
N ASP A 24 19.17 5.91 -5.71
CA ASP A 24 20.16 5.53 -6.71
C ASP A 24 21.35 4.76 -6.17
N GLY A 25 20.97 3.64 -5.53
CA GLY A 25 21.98 2.88 -4.87
C GLY A 25 22.64 3.80 -3.89
N GLU A 26 21.90 4.28 -2.91
CA GLU A 26 22.56 4.88 -1.78
C GLU A 26 23.78 4.09 -1.50
N VAL A 27 24.70 4.43 -2.24
CA VAL A 27 26.05 4.12 -2.08
C VAL A 27 26.49 5.09 -1.03
N ASP A 28 25.71 5.08 0.00
CA ASP A 28 26.25 5.41 1.27
C ASP A 28 27.49 4.60 1.34
N ASP A 29 28.55 5.30 1.29
CA ASP A 29 29.85 4.80 1.61
C ASP A 29 29.82 3.29 1.98
N ILE A 30 30.08 2.42 0.98
CA ILE A 30 30.17 0.98 1.19
C ILE A 30 31.05 0.70 2.40
N THR A 31 31.94 1.60 2.74
CA THR A 31 32.85 1.55 3.86
C THR A 31 32.19 1.97 5.18
N ALA A 32 31.23 2.89 5.18
CA ALA A 32 30.56 3.36 6.39
C ALA A 32 29.31 2.56 6.75
N SER A 33 28.54 2.14 5.77
CA SER A 33 27.33 1.35 5.99
C SER A 33 27.64 -0.14 5.88
N ARG A 34 27.85 -0.79 7.01
CA ARG A 34 28.03 -2.24 7.13
C ARG A 34 26.74 -3.04 6.92
N THR A 35 25.78 -2.49 6.21
CA THR A 35 24.48 -3.11 5.98
C THR A 35 24.50 -3.96 4.71
N ASN A 36 23.72 -5.04 4.73
CA ASN A 36 23.50 -5.86 3.55
C ASN A 36 22.72 -5.04 2.51
N ARG A 37 23.14 -5.15 1.25
CA ARG A 37 22.48 -4.52 0.12
C ARG A 37 21.51 -5.49 -0.54
N VAL A 38 20.51 -4.94 -1.24
CA VAL A 38 19.64 -5.77 -2.06
C VAL A 38 20.40 -6.47 -3.18
N ARG A 39 19.89 -7.61 -3.58
CA ARG A 39 20.59 -8.52 -4.51
C ARG A 39 20.92 -7.86 -5.85
N ASP A 40 20.08 -6.94 -6.32
CA ASP A 40 20.14 -6.35 -7.64
C ASP A 40 21.30 -5.37 -7.80
N VAL A 41 21.89 -4.88 -6.70
CA VAL A 41 23.13 -4.09 -6.72
C VAL A 41 24.27 -4.80 -7.46
N ARG A 42 24.21 -6.12 -7.58
CA ARG A 42 25.20 -6.90 -8.34
C ARG A 42 25.20 -6.57 -9.84
N TYR A 43 24.07 -6.11 -10.35
CA TYR A 43 23.90 -5.75 -11.76
C TYR A 43 24.20 -4.29 -12.04
N ARG A 44 24.77 -3.55 -11.09
CA ARG A 44 25.18 -2.15 -11.27
C ARG A 44 26.21 -2.00 -12.38
N TRP A 45 26.26 -0.81 -12.94
CA TRP A 45 27.31 -0.45 -13.88
C TRP A 45 28.70 -0.53 -13.22
N ARG A 46 29.68 -1.16 -13.86
CA ARG A 46 31.04 -1.35 -13.34
C ARG A 46 32.10 -0.86 -14.31
N GLN A 47 31.84 -1.00 -15.61
CA GLN A 47 32.81 -0.68 -16.63
C GLN A 47 32.10 -0.27 -17.92
N TYR A 48 32.85 0.38 -18.80
CA TYR A 48 32.38 0.75 -20.11
C TYR A 48 31.92 -0.47 -20.92
N GLY A 49 30.73 -0.38 -21.48
CA GLY A 49 30.05 -1.49 -22.19
C GLY A 49 28.98 -2.22 -21.37
N ASP A 50 28.91 -2.01 -20.06
CA ASP A 50 27.82 -2.56 -19.25
C ASP A 50 26.48 -1.87 -19.63
N ILE A 51 25.45 -2.68 -19.84
CA ILE A 51 24.09 -2.21 -20.11
C ILE A 51 23.27 -2.49 -18.84
N THR A 52 22.99 -1.44 -18.09
CA THR A 52 22.22 -1.50 -16.83
C THR A 52 21.64 -0.13 -16.52
N ASP A 53 20.50 -0.13 -15.81
CA ASP A 53 19.84 1.04 -15.27
C ASP A 53 20.31 1.41 -13.85
N ILE A 54 21.18 0.57 -13.27
CA ILE A 54 21.71 0.77 -11.92
C ILE A 54 23.08 1.47 -12.05
N PRO A 55 23.23 2.67 -11.47
CA PRO A 55 24.45 3.45 -11.61
C PRO A 55 25.65 2.82 -10.92
N VAL A 56 26.84 3.35 -11.23
CA VAL A 56 28.09 3.00 -10.55
C VAL A 56 28.06 3.48 -9.09
N PHE A 57 28.74 2.77 -8.24
CA PHE A 57 29.00 3.24 -6.88
C PHE A 57 29.95 4.44 -6.86
N GLN A 58 29.55 5.50 -6.17
CA GLN A 58 30.38 6.68 -5.96
C GLN A 58 30.78 6.80 -4.50
N ASN A 59 32.01 7.12 -4.22
CA ASN A 59 32.56 7.24 -2.86
C ASN A 59 32.38 8.63 -2.24
N SER A 60 31.56 9.50 -2.83
CA SER A 60 31.44 10.88 -2.38
C SER A 60 30.02 11.20 -1.91
N LEU A 61 29.86 11.35 -0.63
CA LEU A 61 28.62 11.79 0.03
C LEU A 61 28.25 13.26 -0.27
N SER A 62 29.16 14.03 -0.83
CA SER A 62 28.99 15.50 -0.87
C SER A 62 28.16 16.05 -2.03
N ASN A 63 27.81 15.22 -3.01
CA ASN A 63 27.10 15.68 -4.21
C ASN A 63 25.87 14.85 -4.58
N TYR A 64 25.30 14.13 -3.63
CA TYR A 64 24.04 13.45 -3.88
C TYR A 64 22.88 14.44 -3.90
N THR A 65 22.65 15.00 -5.04
CA THR A 65 21.32 15.51 -5.36
C THR A 65 20.46 14.30 -5.66
N TYR A 66 19.46 14.06 -4.84
CA TYR A 66 18.43 13.08 -5.12
C TYR A 66 17.74 13.46 -6.43
N TYR A 67 18.13 12.85 -7.51
CA TYR A 67 17.47 13.05 -8.77
C TYR A 67 16.16 12.27 -8.74
N LEU A 68 15.07 13.00 -8.87
CA LEU A 68 13.78 12.41 -9.18
C LEU A 68 13.81 12.03 -10.66
N LEU A 69 13.99 10.77 -10.94
CA LEU A 69 14.07 10.28 -12.31
C LEU A 69 12.69 9.82 -12.78
N ASP A 70 12.41 10.00 -14.05
CA ASP A 70 11.15 9.54 -14.65
C ASP A 70 10.93 8.04 -14.51
N LYS A 71 12.00 7.25 -14.47
CA LYS A 71 11.97 5.81 -14.24
C LYS A 71 11.43 5.43 -12.87
N ASP A 72 11.48 6.35 -11.89
CA ASP A 72 11.01 6.13 -10.52
C ASP A 72 9.53 6.49 -10.36
N LEU A 73 8.89 6.99 -11.43
CA LEU A 73 7.47 7.31 -11.43
C LEU A 73 6.63 6.09 -11.79
N GLU A 74 5.94 5.56 -10.81
CA GLU A 74 4.98 4.48 -10.97
C GLU A 74 3.55 4.98 -11.16
N LYS A 75 2.71 4.14 -11.75
CA LYS A 75 1.27 4.42 -11.83
C LYS A 75 0.67 4.28 -10.44
N GLY A 76 0.03 5.34 -9.97
CA GLY A 76 -0.65 5.38 -8.69
C GLY A 76 -2.16 5.10 -8.79
N ASP A 77 -2.62 4.54 -9.90
CA ASP A 77 -4.03 4.21 -10.09
C ASP A 77 -4.46 3.16 -9.07
N TYR A 78 -5.65 3.29 -8.51
CA TYR A 78 -6.18 2.27 -7.62
C TYR A 78 -7.71 2.25 -7.58
N LEU A 79 -8.23 1.09 -7.22
CA LEU A 79 -9.61 0.86 -6.80
C LEU A 79 -9.59 0.18 -5.44
N LYS A 80 -10.19 0.83 -4.44
CA LYS A 80 -10.23 0.37 -3.07
C LYS A 80 -11.67 0.11 -2.62
N CYS A 81 -11.92 -1.04 -2.02
CA CYS A 81 -13.14 -1.30 -1.28
C CYS A 81 -12.96 -0.77 0.15
N ASN A 82 -13.41 0.46 0.36
CA ASN A 82 -13.22 1.16 1.63
C ASN A 82 -14.13 0.61 2.74
N GLU A 83 -15.40 0.31 2.39
CA GLU A 83 -16.35 -0.22 3.34
C GLU A 83 -17.39 -1.12 2.67
N LEU A 84 -17.67 -2.25 3.31
CA LEU A 84 -18.79 -3.12 2.95
C LEU A 84 -19.62 -3.37 4.20
N ALA A 85 -20.92 -3.03 4.15
CA ALA A 85 -21.84 -3.24 5.26
C ALA A 85 -22.99 -4.15 4.84
N LEU A 86 -23.18 -5.22 5.59
CA LEU A 86 -24.31 -6.15 5.48
C LEU A 86 -25.17 -6.02 6.71
N THR A 87 -26.44 -5.70 6.51
CA THR A 87 -27.42 -5.63 7.60
C THR A 87 -28.51 -6.66 7.40
N TRP A 88 -28.74 -7.44 8.40
CA TRP A 88 -29.85 -8.38 8.46
C TRP A 88 -30.84 -7.98 9.57
N HIS A 89 -32.11 -8.00 9.25
CA HIS A 89 -33.19 -7.75 10.18
C HIS A 89 -33.94 -9.06 10.42
N ALA A 90 -34.13 -9.43 11.65
CA ALA A 90 -34.89 -10.63 12.00
C ALA A 90 -36.36 -10.49 11.57
N PRO A 91 -36.95 -11.49 10.94
CA PRO A 91 -38.35 -11.48 10.56
C PRO A 91 -39.26 -11.51 11.79
N ARG A 92 -40.42 -10.87 11.69
CA ARG A 92 -41.39 -10.77 12.80
C ARG A 92 -41.74 -12.11 13.43
N LYS A 93 -41.88 -13.17 12.64
CA LYS A 93 -42.19 -14.54 13.14
C LYS A 93 -41.09 -15.07 14.09
N MET A 94 -39.86 -14.70 13.87
CA MET A 94 -38.74 -15.07 14.73
C MET A 94 -38.75 -14.23 16.02
N LEU A 95 -38.98 -12.93 15.90
CA LEU A 95 -39.02 -12.00 17.03
C LEU A 95 -40.10 -12.37 18.04
N GLN A 96 -41.28 -12.75 17.59
CA GLN A 96 -42.38 -13.16 18.44
C GLN A 96 -42.05 -14.43 19.30
N LYS A 97 -41.26 -15.36 18.72
CA LYS A 97 -40.86 -16.59 19.44
C LYS A 97 -39.89 -16.32 20.60
N ILE A 98 -39.13 -15.25 20.51
CA ILE A 98 -38.07 -14.89 21.47
C ILE A 98 -38.43 -13.66 22.29
N SER A 99 -39.71 -13.18 22.19
CA SER A 99 -40.23 -12.01 22.91
C SER A 99 -39.40 -10.76 22.74
N LEU A 100 -38.87 -10.54 21.54
CA LEU A 100 -38.14 -9.31 21.18
C LEU A 100 -38.98 -8.44 20.26
N SER A 101 -38.83 -7.13 20.39
CA SER A 101 -39.45 -6.15 19.48
C SER A 101 -38.59 -5.93 18.21
N THR A 102 -37.30 -5.94 18.36
CA THR A 102 -36.35 -5.79 17.24
C THR A 102 -35.08 -6.60 17.45
N LEU A 103 -34.54 -7.14 16.36
CA LEU A 103 -33.23 -7.75 16.30
C LEU A 103 -32.60 -7.42 14.95
N LYS A 104 -31.51 -6.69 15.00
CA LYS A 104 -30.75 -6.27 13.82
C LYS A 104 -29.30 -6.66 14.00
N VAL A 105 -28.76 -7.37 13.02
CA VAL A 105 -27.34 -7.75 12.94
C VAL A 105 -26.70 -6.99 11.79
N THR A 106 -25.63 -6.27 12.07
CA THR A 106 -24.86 -5.54 11.05
C THR A 106 -23.41 -5.99 11.11
N LEU A 107 -22.91 -6.47 9.98
CA LEU A 107 -21.50 -6.74 9.76
C LEU A 107 -20.94 -5.63 8.88
N VAL A 108 -19.91 -4.95 9.36
CA VAL A 108 -19.15 -3.94 8.63
C VAL A 108 -17.73 -4.44 8.46
N ALA A 109 -17.23 -4.37 7.24
CA ALA A 109 -15.86 -4.69 6.90
C ALA A 109 -15.20 -3.48 6.22
N GLY A 110 -14.13 -2.97 6.79
CA GLY A 110 -13.38 -1.83 6.28
C GLY A 110 -12.04 -2.23 5.66
N ASN A 111 -11.62 -1.50 4.65
CA ASN A 111 -10.36 -1.69 3.92
C ASN A 111 -10.16 -3.13 3.40
N LEU A 112 -11.20 -3.69 2.75
CA LEU A 112 -11.20 -5.10 2.37
C LEU A 112 -10.11 -5.46 1.38
N PHE A 113 -9.96 -4.66 0.33
CA PHE A 113 -8.93 -4.84 -0.68
C PHE A 113 -8.64 -3.55 -1.43
N THR A 114 -7.45 -3.49 -1.99
CA THR A 114 -7.03 -2.46 -2.96
C THR A 114 -6.48 -3.15 -4.19
N ILE A 115 -6.96 -2.77 -5.35
CA ILE A 115 -6.45 -3.20 -6.66
C ILE A 115 -5.65 -2.04 -7.22
N THR A 116 -4.36 -2.25 -7.46
CA THR A 116 -3.44 -1.20 -7.92
C THR A 116 -2.26 -1.81 -8.67
N PRO A 117 -1.72 -1.16 -9.70
CA PRO A 117 -0.43 -1.50 -10.29
C PRO A 117 0.77 -0.99 -9.49
N TYR A 118 0.55 -0.18 -8.45
CA TYR A 118 1.60 0.37 -7.61
C TYR A 118 2.28 -0.73 -6.79
N ASN A 119 3.62 -0.78 -6.81
CA ASN A 119 4.41 -1.78 -6.10
C ASN A 119 4.66 -1.45 -4.63
N GLY A 120 4.31 -0.23 -4.19
CA GLY A 120 4.44 0.19 -2.81
C GLY A 120 3.35 -0.35 -1.89
N THR A 121 3.39 0.09 -0.63
CA THR A 121 2.50 -0.42 0.42
C THR A 121 1.05 -0.01 0.22
N ASP A 122 0.80 1.27 -0.06
CA ASP A 122 -0.54 1.82 -0.26
C ASP A 122 -0.47 3.05 -1.17
N PRO A 123 -1.14 3.03 -2.34
CA PRO A 123 -1.13 4.17 -3.28
C PRO A 123 -1.88 5.39 -2.75
N GLU A 124 -2.76 5.24 -1.79
CA GLU A 124 -3.53 6.34 -1.20
C GLU A 124 -2.67 7.19 -0.27
N THR A 125 -1.84 6.56 0.55
CA THR A 125 -0.99 7.25 1.52
C THR A 125 0.25 7.88 0.88
N GLN A 126 0.67 7.36 -0.27
CA GLN A 126 1.87 7.79 -1.02
C GLN A 126 3.15 7.80 -0.17
N THR A 127 3.14 7.09 0.95
CA THR A 127 4.29 6.98 1.84
C THR A 127 5.02 5.66 1.59
N PRO A 128 6.28 5.71 1.18
CA PRO A 128 7.03 4.51 0.76
C PRO A 128 7.20 3.48 1.88
N PHE A 129 7.26 3.93 3.12
CA PHE A 129 7.48 3.10 4.31
C PHE A 129 6.32 3.16 5.30
N GLY A 130 5.15 3.61 4.86
CA GLY A 130 3.95 3.63 5.69
C GLY A 130 3.43 2.23 6.00
N TYR A 131 2.81 2.08 7.15
CA TYR A 131 2.05 0.87 7.41
C TYR A 131 0.83 0.82 6.50
N PRO A 132 0.52 -0.35 5.91
CA PRO A 132 -0.69 -0.51 5.12
C PRO A 132 -1.92 -0.30 5.99
N ASN A 133 -2.99 0.20 5.39
CA ASN A 133 -4.27 0.30 6.07
C ASN A 133 -4.73 -1.07 6.54
N THR A 134 -5.05 -1.17 7.82
CA THR A 134 -5.51 -2.43 8.42
C THR A 134 -6.93 -2.75 7.99
N ARG A 135 -7.20 -4.02 7.77
CA ARG A 135 -8.57 -4.52 7.61
C ARG A 135 -9.24 -4.56 8.96
N ASN A 136 -10.45 -4.07 9.05
CA ASN A 136 -11.25 -4.09 10.26
C ASN A 136 -12.60 -4.74 9.99
N TYR A 137 -13.09 -5.49 10.97
CA TYR A 137 -14.38 -6.14 10.92
C TYR A 137 -15.14 -5.81 12.20
N THR A 138 -16.34 -5.29 12.04
CA THR A 138 -17.19 -4.91 13.17
C THR A 138 -18.52 -5.65 13.05
N LEU A 139 -18.88 -6.37 14.11
CA LEU A 139 -20.19 -6.99 14.24
C LEU A 139 -21.00 -6.21 15.27
N THR A 140 -22.12 -5.66 14.84
CA THR A 140 -23.04 -4.91 15.71
C THR A 140 -24.34 -5.68 15.85
N LEU A 141 -24.76 -5.87 17.09
CA LEU A 141 -26.03 -6.49 17.44
C LEU A 141 -26.91 -5.45 18.13
N ASN A 142 -28.05 -5.13 17.54
CA ASN A 142 -29.06 -4.26 18.14
C ASN A 142 -30.29 -5.07 18.53
N ILE A 143 -30.62 -5.02 19.80
CA ILE A 143 -31.76 -5.79 20.40
C ILE A 143 -32.69 -4.77 21.02
N GLY A 144 -34.00 -4.89 20.72
CA GLY A 144 -35.06 -4.16 21.40
C GLY A 144 -36.00 -5.14 22.07
N LEU A 145 -36.34 -4.85 23.32
CA LEU A 145 -37.30 -5.61 24.16
C LEU A 145 -38.72 -5.05 23.98
#